data_a4bb1f34a096410ae2139d38a7070e0e
#
_entry.id   a4bb1f34a096410ae2139d38a7070e0e
#
_cell.length_a   1.000
_cell.length_b   1.000
_cell.length_c   1.000
_cell.angle_alpha   90.00
_cell.angle_beta   90.00
_cell.angle_gamma   90.00
#
_symmetry.space_group_name_H-M   'P 1'
#
loop_
_entity.id
_entity.type
_entity.pdbx_description
1 polymer ?
#
loop_
_entity_poly.entity_id
_entity_poly.type
_entity_poly.pdbx_seq_one_letter_code
_entity_poly.pdbx_strand_id
1 'polypeptide(L)'
;LIRSISIDCEIDFLKVSSYQGKKTTGKIILEKDISSNISGRHIIIVEDIIDSGKTINFLLKKFKKKNCRSISIVAMLKKSNKFNFQLINEYIGFEIKQEFVVGFGLDYNQKFRSLKEIYILK
;
A
#
# COMPACT_ATOMS: atom_id res chain seq x y z
N LEU A 1 -7.21 0.80 -12.37
CA LEU A 1 -7.78 -0.34 -11.64
C LEU A 1 -9.29 -0.23 -11.52
N ILE A 2 -9.86 0.78 -10.84
CA ILE A 2 -11.30 0.85 -10.54
C ILE A 2 -12.18 0.78 -11.80
N ARG A 3 -11.78 1.42 -12.89
CA ARG A 3 -12.52 1.37 -14.16
C ARG A 3 -12.52 -0.01 -14.84
N SER A 4 -11.70 -0.93 -14.37
CA SER A 4 -11.60 -2.31 -14.89
C SER A 4 -12.31 -3.32 -13.98
N ILE A 5 -12.93 -2.86 -12.89
CA ILE A 5 -13.71 -3.71 -11.99
C ILE A 5 -15.15 -3.69 -12.47
N SER A 6 -15.71 -4.86 -12.75
CA SER A 6 -17.06 -5.03 -13.30
C SER A 6 -18.15 -5.29 -12.26
N ILE A 7 -17.80 -5.37 -10.99
CA ILE A 7 -18.73 -5.55 -9.86
C ILE A 7 -18.83 -4.26 -9.05
N ASP A 8 -19.96 -4.08 -8.38
CA ASP A 8 -20.14 -2.93 -7.48
C ASP A 8 -19.11 -2.97 -6.34
N CYS A 9 -18.44 -1.85 -6.14
CA CYS A 9 -17.46 -1.69 -5.09
C CYS A 9 -17.49 -0.28 -4.52
N GLU A 10 -17.14 -0.17 -3.25
CA GLU A 10 -16.94 1.11 -2.58
C GLU A 10 -15.45 1.45 -2.53
N ILE A 11 -15.13 2.73 -2.64
CA ILE A 11 -13.78 3.24 -2.49
C ILE A 11 -13.71 4.06 -1.21
N ASP A 12 -12.69 3.82 -0.41
CA ASP A 12 -12.35 4.64 0.75
C ASP A 12 -10.84 4.89 0.76
N PHE A 13 -10.42 5.95 1.44
CA PHE A 13 -9.03 6.37 1.51
C PHE A 13 -8.57 6.45 2.95
N LEU A 14 -7.41 5.91 3.22
CA LEU A 14 -6.71 6.09 4.47
C LEU A 14 -5.38 6.83 4.25
N LYS A 15 -4.86 7.46 5.28
CA LYS A 15 -3.56 8.11 5.24
C LYS A 15 -2.71 7.61 6.39
N VAL A 16 -1.57 7.04 6.05
CA VAL A 16 -0.55 6.61 7.00
C VAL A 16 0.75 7.34 6.72
N SER A 17 1.49 7.62 7.77
CA SER A 17 2.84 8.15 7.68
C SER A 17 3.79 7.33 8.55
N SER A 18 5.05 7.33 8.17
CA SER A 18 6.13 6.80 9.02
C SER A 18 6.77 7.93 9.78
N TYR A 19 6.86 7.82 11.10
CA TYR A 19 7.55 8.83 11.90
C TYR A 19 9.05 8.82 11.62
N GLN A 20 9.54 9.92 11.05
CA GLN A 20 10.97 10.18 10.83
C GLN A 20 11.50 11.12 11.93
N GLY A 21 11.56 10.63 13.16
CA GLY A 21 12.26 11.36 14.24
C GLY A 21 13.74 11.00 14.31
N LYS A 22 14.52 11.76 15.11
CA LYS A 22 15.97 11.53 15.32
C LYS A 22 16.33 10.10 15.80
N LYS A 23 15.36 9.31 16.21
CA LYS A 23 15.46 7.85 16.38
C LYS A 23 14.36 7.21 15.54
N THR A 24 14.74 6.57 14.45
CA THR A 24 13.85 5.85 13.53
C THR A 24 13.21 4.67 14.23
N THR A 25 12.12 4.87 14.93
CA THR A 25 11.37 3.79 15.59
C THR A 25 10.55 2.97 14.60
N GLY A 26 10.47 3.41 13.34
CA GLY A 26 9.66 2.74 12.30
C GLY A 26 8.17 2.66 12.64
N LYS A 27 7.71 3.51 13.57
CA LYS A 27 6.30 3.54 14.00
C LYS A 27 5.44 4.12 12.88
N ILE A 28 4.42 3.37 12.49
CA ILE A 28 3.40 3.83 11.55
C ILE A 28 2.34 4.63 12.31
N ILE A 29 2.02 5.80 11.82
CA ILE A 29 0.96 6.67 12.34
C ILE A 29 -0.19 6.68 11.34
N LEU A 30 -1.40 6.42 11.81
CA LEU A 30 -2.62 6.57 11.04
C LEU A 30 -3.11 8.00 11.19
N GLU A 31 -2.99 8.80 10.12
CA GLU A 31 -3.45 10.19 10.10
C GLU A 31 -4.94 10.29 9.72
N LYS A 32 -5.40 9.43 8.81
CA LYS A 32 -6.81 9.31 8.44
C LYS A 32 -7.18 7.84 8.37
N ASP A 33 -8.24 7.46 9.08
CA ASP A 33 -8.83 6.12 9.00
C ASP A 33 -9.88 6.05 7.88
N ILE A 34 -10.25 4.82 7.53
CA ILE A 34 -11.40 4.55 6.67
C ILE A 34 -12.69 5.00 7.37
N SER A 35 -13.62 5.54 6.58
CA SER A 35 -14.94 5.99 7.04
C SER A 35 -15.97 4.85 6.99
N SER A 36 -15.78 3.90 6.09
CA SER A 36 -16.72 2.82 5.83
C SER A 36 -16.66 1.71 6.88
N ASN A 37 -17.80 1.10 7.18
CA ASN A 37 -17.85 -0.13 7.96
C ASN A 37 -17.41 -1.31 7.08
N ILE A 38 -16.36 -1.99 7.49
CA ILE A 38 -15.77 -3.13 6.76
C ILE A 38 -16.10 -4.50 7.34
N SER A 39 -16.91 -4.56 8.40
CA SER A 39 -17.29 -5.83 9.03
C SER A 39 -18.05 -6.72 8.05
N GLY A 40 -17.62 -7.97 7.91
CA GLY A 40 -18.18 -8.95 6.99
C GLY A 40 -17.88 -8.71 5.50
N ARG A 41 -17.11 -7.68 5.15
CA ARG A 41 -16.80 -7.32 3.75
C ARG A 41 -15.47 -7.89 3.27
N HIS A 42 -15.36 -8.06 1.96
CA HIS A 42 -14.10 -8.32 1.29
C HIS A 42 -13.35 -7.01 1.09
N ILE A 43 -12.09 -6.94 1.48
CA ILE A 43 -11.26 -5.74 1.43
C ILE A 43 -10.11 -5.95 0.44
N ILE A 44 -9.89 -4.97 -0.41
CA ILE A 44 -8.72 -4.88 -1.27
C ILE A 44 -7.92 -3.66 -0.85
N ILE A 45 -6.71 -3.88 -0.37
CA ILE A 45 -5.74 -2.80 -0.10
C ILE A 45 -5.02 -2.52 -1.42
N VAL A 46 -5.06 -1.28 -1.86
CA VAL A 46 -4.39 -0.84 -3.10
C VAL A 46 -3.24 0.08 -2.75
N GLU A 47 -2.06 -0.25 -3.21
CA GLU A 47 -0.82 0.51 -3.01
C GLU A 47 -0.10 0.74 -4.34
N ASP A 48 0.65 1.81 -4.44
CA ASP A 48 1.54 2.06 -5.57
C ASP A 48 2.80 1.19 -5.45
N ILE A 49 3.42 1.18 -4.26
CA ILE A 49 4.64 0.41 -4.00
C ILE A 49 4.66 -0.19 -2.60
N ILE A 50 4.95 -1.48 -2.52
CA ILE A 50 5.28 -2.17 -1.26
C ILE A 50 6.80 -2.16 -1.09
N ASP A 51 7.30 -1.27 -0.25
CA ASP A 51 8.74 -1.14 0.03
C ASP A 51 9.18 -2.07 1.16
N SER A 52 8.93 -1.72 2.41
CA SER A 52 9.33 -2.49 3.59
C SER A 52 8.24 -3.41 4.14
N GLY A 53 7.05 -3.37 3.58
CA GLY A 53 5.87 -4.11 4.04
C GLY A 53 5.29 -3.66 5.39
N LYS A 54 5.91 -2.69 6.07
CA LYS A 54 5.48 -2.22 7.39
C LYS A 54 4.07 -1.65 7.38
N THR A 55 3.74 -0.82 6.38
CA THR A 55 2.41 -0.24 6.18
C THR A 55 1.37 -1.32 6.01
N ILE A 56 1.62 -2.27 5.12
CA ILE A 56 0.73 -3.40 4.89
C ILE A 56 0.51 -4.21 6.17
N ASN A 57 1.57 -4.58 6.87
CA ASN A 57 1.46 -5.33 8.12
C ASN A 57 0.65 -4.58 9.19
N PHE A 58 0.80 -3.26 9.27
CA PHE A 58 0.00 -2.42 10.16
C PHE A 58 -1.49 -2.47 9.78
N LEU A 59 -1.81 -2.29 8.49
CA LEU A 59 -3.19 -2.31 7.99
C LEU A 59 -3.84 -3.68 8.16
N LEU A 60 -3.10 -4.77 7.91
CA LEU A 60 -3.59 -6.13 8.11
C LEU A 60 -3.99 -6.39 9.56
N LYS A 61 -3.13 -6.01 10.51
CA LYS A 61 -3.44 -6.12 11.95
C LYS A 61 -4.68 -5.31 12.34
N LYS A 62 -4.82 -4.11 11.76
CA LYS A 62 -5.95 -3.22 12.01
C LYS A 62 -7.25 -3.80 11.45
N PHE A 63 -7.27 -4.22 10.18
CA PHE A 63 -8.49 -4.67 9.53
C PHE A 63 -8.97 -6.05 10.02
N LYS A 64 -8.03 -6.95 10.38
CA LYS A 64 -8.39 -8.20 11.05
C LYS A 64 -9.21 -7.98 12.33
N LYS A 65 -8.93 -6.92 13.09
CA LYS A 65 -9.69 -6.57 14.30
C LYS A 65 -11.10 -6.04 14.00
N LYS A 66 -11.39 -5.64 12.76
CA LYS A 66 -12.69 -5.12 12.33
C LYS A 66 -13.59 -6.21 11.73
N ASN A 67 -13.24 -7.49 11.89
CA ASN A 67 -14.02 -8.65 11.42
C ASN A 67 -14.36 -8.59 9.91
N CYS A 68 -13.46 -8.10 9.07
CA CYS A 68 -13.63 -8.20 7.63
C CYS A 68 -13.59 -9.67 7.17
N ARG A 69 -14.31 -9.99 6.10
CA ARG A 69 -14.44 -11.36 5.58
C ARG A 69 -13.16 -11.86 4.93
N SER A 70 -12.49 -11.03 4.17
CA SER A 70 -11.18 -11.32 3.59
C SER A 70 -10.40 -10.03 3.32
N ILE A 71 -9.09 -10.16 3.20
CA ILE A 71 -8.20 -9.07 2.80
C ILE A 71 -7.34 -9.59 1.65
N SER A 72 -7.25 -8.80 0.58
CA SER A 72 -6.32 -9.00 -0.53
C SER A 72 -5.50 -7.73 -0.73
N ILE A 73 -4.33 -7.85 -1.35
CA ILE A 73 -3.43 -6.74 -1.64
C ILE A 73 -3.26 -6.64 -3.16
N VAL A 74 -3.37 -5.44 -3.68
CA VAL A 74 -3.00 -5.10 -5.05
C VAL A 74 -1.94 -4.02 -5.00
N ALA A 75 -0.78 -4.24 -5.62
CA ALA A 75 0.24 -3.23 -5.72
C ALA A 75 0.85 -3.21 -7.12
N MET A 76 1.17 -2.01 -7.60
CA MET A 76 1.85 -1.87 -8.89
C MET A 76 3.28 -2.38 -8.78
N LEU A 77 3.98 -2.00 -7.71
CA LEU A 77 5.36 -2.39 -7.46
C LEU A 77 5.51 -3.08 -6.10
N LYS A 78 6.42 -4.05 -6.05
CA LYS A 78 6.86 -4.67 -4.78
C LYS A 78 8.37 -4.80 -4.81
N LYS A 79 9.05 -4.28 -3.79
CA LYS A 79 10.49 -4.52 -3.62
C LYS A 79 10.73 -5.95 -3.17
N SER A 80 11.76 -6.58 -3.75
CA SER A 80 12.18 -7.95 -3.44
C SER A 80 12.76 -8.03 -2.02
N ASN A 81 11.89 -8.03 -1.03
CA ASN A 81 12.21 -8.21 0.37
C ASN A 81 11.69 -9.56 0.86
N LYS A 82 12.34 -10.13 1.86
CA LYS A 82 11.95 -11.43 2.46
C LYS A 82 10.69 -11.37 3.34
N PHE A 83 9.81 -10.38 3.14
CA PHE A 83 8.54 -10.38 3.88
C PHE A 83 7.46 -11.12 3.09
N ASN A 84 6.80 -12.00 3.79
CA ASN A 84 5.66 -12.75 3.28
C ASN A 84 4.43 -12.35 4.10
N PHE A 85 3.39 -11.89 3.43
CA PHE A 85 2.09 -11.64 4.04
C PHE A 85 1.33 -12.97 4.11
N GLN A 86 1.66 -13.78 5.09
CA GLN A 86 1.08 -15.12 5.23
C GLN A 86 -0.45 -15.09 5.14
N LEU A 87 -1.01 -15.97 4.32
CA LEU A 87 -2.45 -16.22 4.16
C LEU A 87 -3.25 -15.09 3.49
N ILE A 88 -2.62 -14.27 2.66
CA ILE A 88 -3.30 -13.17 1.96
C ILE A 88 -2.98 -13.25 0.47
N ASN A 89 -4.00 -13.06 -0.36
CA ASN A 89 -3.81 -12.98 -1.79
C ASN A 89 -3.12 -11.67 -2.17
N GLU A 90 -1.99 -11.77 -2.84
CA GLU A 90 -1.23 -10.65 -3.37
C GLU A 90 -1.32 -10.64 -4.89
N TYR A 91 -1.65 -9.50 -5.46
CA TYR A 91 -1.66 -9.24 -6.89
C TYR A 91 -0.65 -8.13 -7.18
N ILE A 92 0.53 -8.51 -7.64
CA ILE A 92 1.66 -7.61 -7.84
C ILE A 92 1.90 -7.42 -9.32
N GLY A 93 1.98 -6.16 -9.77
CA GLY A 93 2.28 -5.82 -11.15
C GLY A 93 3.74 -6.17 -11.50
N PHE A 94 4.69 -5.63 -10.75
CA PHE A 94 6.11 -5.85 -10.99
C PHE A 94 6.89 -6.00 -9.69
N GLU A 95 7.79 -6.96 -9.65
CA GLU A 95 8.81 -7.04 -8.60
C GLU A 95 10.05 -6.24 -9.04
N ILE A 96 10.54 -5.40 -8.14
CA ILE A 96 11.74 -4.59 -8.33
C ILE A 96 12.75 -4.86 -7.22
N LYS A 97 14.03 -4.58 -7.48
CA LYS A 97 15.08 -4.67 -6.46
C LYS A 97 14.95 -3.50 -5.46
N GLN A 98 16.04 -3.15 -4.77
CA GLN A 98 16.04 -2.09 -3.75
C GLN A 98 16.28 -0.69 -4.35
N GLU A 99 16.03 -0.51 -5.64
CA GLU A 99 16.15 0.79 -6.28
C GLU A 99 15.15 1.79 -5.72
N PHE A 100 15.53 3.07 -5.73
CA PHE A 100 14.61 4.17 -5.50
C PHE A 100 13.97 4.55 -6.85
N VAL A 101 12.65 4.56 -6.89
CA VAL A 101 11.90 4.81 -8.13
C VAL A 101 11.03 6.05 -8.01
N VAL A 102 10.87 6.77 -9.12
CA VAL A 102 10.08 8.00 -9.24
C VAL A 102 9.26 7.96 -10.53
N GLY A 103 8.27 8.83 -10.64
CA GLY A 103 7.38 8.92 -11.80
C GLY A 103 6.11 8.09 -11.63
N PHE A 104 5.16 8.30 -12.51
CA PHE A 104 3.84 7.66 -12.48
C PHE A 104 3.11 7.83 -11.12
N GLY A 105 3.23 9.03 -10.52
CA GLY A 105 2.71 9.35 -9.18
C GLY A 105 3.72 9.21 -8.05
N LEU A 106 4.74 8.37 -8.18
CA LEU A 106 5.82 8.23 -7.21
C LEU A 106 6.72 9.46 -7.20
N ASP A 107 7.21 9.86 -6.02
CA ASP A 107 7.98 11.09 -5.87
C ASP A 107 9.33 10.92 -5.18
N TYR A 108 10.14 11.97 -5.37
CA TYR A 108 11.26 12.30 -4.52
C TYR A 108 11.16 13.78 -4.13
N ASN A 109 11.02 14.07 -2.83
CA ASN A 109 10.85 15.43 -2.31
C ASN A 109 9.72 16.21 -3.01
N GLN A 110 8.55 15.59 -3.22
CA GLN A 110 7.37 16.12 -3.91
C GLN A 110 7.56 16.42 -5.41
N LYS A 111 8.68 15.99 -5.99
CA LYS A 111 8.99 16.15 -7.42
C LYS A 111 8.81 14.83 -8.17
N PHE A 112 8.76 14.91 -9.51
CA PHE A 112 8.74 13.79 -10.46
C PHE A 112 7.43 13.01 -10.56
N ARG A 113 6.38 13.31 -9.80
CA ARG A 113 5.09 12.60 -9.88
C ARG A 113 4.45 12.66 -11.28
N SER A 114 4.70 13.74 -12.03
CA SER A 114 4.14 13.99 -13.36
C SER A 114 4.82 13.23 -14.49
N LEU A 115 5.94 12.56 -14.24
CA LEU A 115 6.57 11.72 -15.24
C LEU A 115 5.63 10.58 -15.64
N LYS A 116 5.53 10.32 -16.96
CA LYS A 116 4.60 9.32 -17.51
C LYS A 116 5.01 7.89 -17.21
N GLU A 117 6.28 7.66 -17.02
CA GLU A 117 6.90 6.36 -16.80
C GLU A 117 7.56 6.31 -15.43
N ILE A 118 7.98 5.12 -15.01
CA ILE A 118 8.72 4.90 -13.77
C ILE A 118 10.21 4.85 -14.08
N TYR A 119 10.98 5.65 -13.35
CA TYR A 119 12.44 5.76 -13.51
C TYR A 119 13.14 5.38 -12.22
N ILE A 120 14.32 4.79 -12.36
CA ILE A 120 15.24 4.59 -11.25
C ILE A 120 15.98 5.90 -10.99
N LEU A 121 15.89 6.42 -9.77
CA LEU A 121 16.67 7.56 -9.34
C LEU A 121 18.07 7.06 -8.95
N LYS A 122 19.09 7.54 -9.68
CA LYS A 122 20.51 7.24 -9.43
C LYS A 122 21.14 8.31 -8.56
#